data_64d785e2b3c79e7b4536c6a3c76a34af
#
_entry.id   64d785e2b3c79e7b4536c6a3c76a34af
#
_cell.length_a   1.000
_cell.length_b   1.000
_cell.length_c   1.000
_cell.angle_alpha   90.00
_cell.angle_beta   90.00
_cell.angle_gamma   90.00
#
_symmetry.space_group_name_H-M   'P 1'
#
loop_
_entity.id
_entity.type
_entity.pdbx_description
1 polymer ?
#
loop_
_entity_poly.entity_id
_entity_poly.type
_entity_poly.pdbx_seq_one_letter_code
_entity_poly.pdbx_strand_id
1 'polypeptide(L)'
;MTYTQIKKGSHSHRYFVDANTGDQVCLCGIVKGMEVKRAKYHNRGGIYNGISYHSQLEANYAAELDFRLKAKDIKAWERQVRLDLKVNGYHIANYYIDFIVHYADGSREFTEIKGMELDLWKLKWKILEATFDDFKKHPDDRLLVVKEVSTRRR
;
A
#
# COMPACT_ATOMS: atom_id res chain seq x y z
N MET A 1 -15.90 -36.47 6.87
CA MET A 1 -15.97 -34.98 6.82
C MET A 1 -16.18 -34.56 5.39
N THR A 2 -17.36 -34.06 5.06
CA THR A 2 -17.69 -33.61 3.70
C THR A 2 -17.24 -32.15 3.53
N TYR A 3 -16.23 -31.93 2.73
CA TYR A 3 -15.78 -30.58 2.35
C TYR A 3 -16.75 -30.00 1.33
N THR A 4 -17.49 -28.99 1.74
CA THR A 4 -18.31 -28.21 0.80
C THR A 4 -17.42 -27.16 0.15
N GLN A 5 -17.35 -27.16 -1.20
CA GLN A 5 -16.60 -26.16 -1.98
C GLN A 5 -17.08 -24.74 -1.66
N ILE A 6 -16.16 -23.89 -1.25
CA ILE A 6 -16.40 -22.46 -0.94
C ILE A 6 -16.44 -21.71 -2.26
N LYS A 7 -17.61 -21.20 -2.69
CA LYS A 7 -17.73 -20.24 -3.80
C LYS A 7 -17.09 -18.91 -3.38
N LYS A 8 -16.18 -18.38 -4.21
CA LYS A 8 -15.65 -17.03 -4.05
C LYS A 8 -16.79 -16.01 -4.05
N GLY A 9 -17.03 -15.35 -2.91
CA GLY A 9 -17.88 -14.17 -2.89
C GLY A 9 -18.77 -13.96 -1.67
N SER A 10 -19.36 -14.97 -1.09
CA SER A 10 -20.04 -14.91 0.20
C SER A 10 -20.30 -16.31 0.68
N HIS A 11 -19.79 -16.67 1.85
CA HIS A 11 -20.17 -17.91 2.53
C HIS A 11 -20.89 -17.54 3.83
N SER A 12 -21.92 -18.31 4.20
CA SER A 12 -22.46 -18.25 5.56
C SER A 12 -21.43 -18.85 6.51
N HIS A 13 -20.99 -18.09 7.50
CA HIS A 13 -20.00 -18.55 8.47
C HIS A 13 -20.56 -19.70 9.31
N ARG A 14 -19.87 -20.84 9.27
CA ARG A 14 -20.09 -21.94 10.22
C ARG A 14 -18.98 -21.86 11.26
N TYR A 15 -19.39 -21.75 12.52
CA TYR A 15 -18.47 -21.58 13.64
C TYR A 15 -18.25 -22.92 14.35
N PHE A 16 -17.01 -23.16 14.75
CA PHE A 16 -16.56 -24.28 15.57
C PHE A 16 -15.97 -23.71 16.84
N VAL A 17 -16.07 -24.45 17.94
CA VAL A 17 -15.40 -24.05 19.18
C VAL A 17 -13.93 -24.45 19.09
N ASP A 18 -13.03 -23.47 19.21
CA ASP A 18 -11.60 -23.73 19.32
C ASP A 18 -11.34 -24.37 20.71
N ALA A 19 -10.73 -25.55 20.70
CA ALA A 19 -10.50 -26.32 21.93
C ALA A 19 -9.49 -25.65 22.88
N ASN A 20 -8.64 -24.76 22.39
CA ASN A 20 -7.61 -24.08 23.18
C ASN A 20 -8.11 -22.76 23.78
N THR A 21 -8.93 -22.00 23.04
CA THR A 21 -9.39 -20.67 23.45
C THR A 21 -10.84 -20.65 23.91
N GLY A 22 -11.65 -21.64 23.51
CA GLY A 22 -13.08 -21.66 23.73
C GLY A 22 -13.90 -20.76 22.81
N ASP A 23 -13.25 -20.04 21.90
CA ASP A 23 -13.88 -19.12 20.97
C ASP A 23 -14.60 -19.85 19.83
N GLN A 24 -15.71 -19.29 19.35
CA GLN A 24 -16.36 -19.79 18.14
C GLN A 24 -15.70 -19.18 16.91
N VAL A 25 -14.91 -19.98 16.19
CA VAL A 25 -14.10 -19.58 15.04
C VAL A 25 -14.63 -20.24 13.76
N CYS A 26 -14.76 -19.47 12.68
CA CYS A 26 -15.05 -20.00 11.36
C CYS A 26 -13.74 -20.53 10.70
N LEU A 27 -13.84 -21.51 9.80
CA LEU A 27 -12.69 -21.99 9.01
C LEU A 27 -11.97 -20.89 8.22
N CYS A 28 -12.63 -19.75 7.97
CA CYS A 28 -12.00 -18.56 7.37
C CYS A 28 -11.21 -17.69 8.38
N GLY A 29 -11.13 -18.10 9.66
CA GLY A 29 -10.41 -17.39 10.72
C GLY A 29 -11.20 -16.30 11.46
N ILE A 30 -12.48 -16.09 11.11
CA ILE A 30 -13.33 -15.09 11.79
C ILE A 30 -13.89 -15.67 13.08
N VAL A 31 -13.72 -14.95 14.18
CA VAL A 31 -14.31 -15.25 15.49
C VAL A 31 -15.75 -14.71 15.54
N LYS A 32 -16.70 -15.49 16.05
CA LYS A 32 -18.11 -15.07 16.18
C LYS A 32 -18.20 -13.87 17.12
N GLY A 33 -18.88 -12.81 16.67
CA GLY A 33 -18.98 -11.56 17.43
C GLY A 33 -17.87 -10.55 17.11
N MET A 34 -16.87 -10.92 16.32
CA MET A 34 -15.86 -9.98 15.83
C MET A 34 -16.46 -9.14 14.70
N GLU A 35 -16.52 -7.82 14.89
CA GLU A 35 -16.94 -6.90 13.84
C GLU A 35 -15.88 -6.90 12.72
N VAL A 36 -16.19 -7.55 11.60
CA VAL A 36 -15.35 -7.45 10.41
C VAL A 36 -15.57 -6.05 9.83
N LYS A 37 -14.67 -5.13 10.12
CA LYS A 37 -14.68 -3.81 9.47
C LYS A 37 -14.53 -4.01 7.96
N ARG A 38 -15.64 -3.93 7.23
CA ARG A 38 -15.62 -3.94 5.76
C ARG A 38 -14.78 -2.75 5.30
N ALA A 39 -13.79 -3.01 4.46
CA ALA A 39 -13.00 -1.94 3.87
C ALA A 39 -13.93 -0.97 3.14
N LYS A 40 -13.90 0.30 3.54
CA LYS A 40 -14.84 1.35 3.10
C LYS A 40 -14.87 1.55 1.58
N TYR A 41 -13.86 1.07 0.85
CA TYR A 41 -13.64 1.32 -0.58
C TYR A 41 -13.32 0.06 -1.40
N HIS A 42 -13.74 -1.14 -1.00
CA HIS A 42 -13.48 -2.40 -1.72
C HIS A 42 -12.01 -2.63 -2.13
N ASN A 43 -11.08 -1.93 -1.46
CA ASN A 43 -9.67 -2.04 -1.76
C ASN A 43 -9.18 -3.44 -1.32
N ARG A 44 -8.81 -4.26 -2.29
CA ARG A 44 -8.19 -5.56 -2.02
C ARG A 44 -6.71 -5.33 -1.79
N GLY A 45 -6.25 -5.53 -0.56
CA GLY A 45 -4.83 -5.56 -0.25
C GLY A 45 -4.11 -6.59 -1.12
N GLY A 46 -2.84 -6.33 -1.41
CA GLY A 46 -1.96 -7.27 -2.09
C GLY A 46 -1.00 -7.91 -1.11
N ILE A 47 -0.50 -9.10 -1.45
CA ILE A 47 0.59 -9.75 -0.73
C ILE A 47 1.71 -10.02 -1.73
N TYR A 48 2.92 -9.59 -1.41
CA TYR A 48 4.11 -9.90 -2.15
C TYR A 48 5.26 -10.22 -1.20
N ASN A 49 5.96 -11.31 -1.44
CA ASN A 49 7.09 -11.80 -0.63
C ASN A 49 6.80 -11.85 0.89
N GLY A 50 5.58 -12.29 1.26
CA GLY A 50 5.13 -12.39 2.66
C GLY A 50 4.76 -11.04 3.30
N ILE A 51 4.84 -9.94 2.56
CA ILE A 51 4.52 -8.59 3.02
C ILE A 51 3.14 -8.19 2.51
N SER A 52 2.30 -7.65 3.42
CA SER A 52 1.00 -7.09 3.07
C SER A 52 1.12 -5.65 2.61
N TYR A 53 0.43 -5.31 1.52
CA TYR A 53 0.32 -3.97 0.93
C TYR A 53 -1.12 -3.49 0.96
N HIS A 54 -1.34 -2.19 0.97
CA HIS A 54 -2.69 -1.61 1.02
C HIS A 54 -3.48 -1.86 -0.28
N SER A 55 -2.81 -2.12 -1.40
CA SER A 55 -3.43 -2.44 -2.68
C SER A 55 -2.65 -3.50 -3.44
N GLN A 56 -3.32 -4.17 -4.38
CA GLN A 56 -2.66 -5.09 -5.31
C GLN A 56 -1.68 -4.36 -6.22
N LEU A 57 -1.98 -3.09 -6.58
CA LEU A 57 -1.10 -2.27 -7.40
C LEU A 57 0.24 -1.98 -6.69
N GLU A 58 0.21 -1.67 -5.39
CA GLU A 58 1.43 -1.52 -4.58
C GLU A 58 2.24 -2.83 -4.52
N ALA A 59 1.57 -3.98 -4.31
CA ALA A 59 2.25 -5.28 -4.29
C ALA A 59 2.91 -5.60 -5.63
N ASN A 60 2.24 -5.31 -6.75
CA ASN A 60 2.79 -5.50 -8.09
C ASN A 60 3.99 -4.57 -8.34
N TYR A 61 3.91 -3.31 -7.90
CA TYR A 61 5.01 -2.36 -8.03
C TYR A 61 6.23 -2.79 -7.21
N ALA A 62 6.03 -3.30 -5.99
CA ALA A 62 7.10 -3.87 -5.17
C ALA A 62 7.79 -5.06 -5.86
N ALA A 63 7.03 -5.93 -6.54
CA ALA A 63 7.57 -7.04 -7.32
C ALA A 63 8.42 -6.53 -8.51
N GLU A 64 7.96 -5.47 -9.19
CA GLU A 64 8.71 -4.80 -10.26
C GLU A 64 10.02 -4.21 -9.72
N LEU A 65 9.98 -3.53 -8.57
CA LEU A 65 11.18 -2.97 -7.95
C LEU A 65 12.21 -4.05 -7.58
N ASP A 66 11.78 -5.21 -7.06
CA ASP A 66 12.68 -6.33 -6.79
C ASP A 66 13.29 -6.90 -8.08
N PHE A 67 12.53 -6.93 -9.16
CA PHE A 67 13.04 -7.34 -10.47
C PHE A 67 14.11 -6.34 -10.99
N ARG A 68 13.84 -5.03 -10.88
CA ARG A 68 14.78 -3.96 -11.24
C ARG A 68 16.04 -3.99 -10.39
N LEU A 69 15.92 -4.31 -9.09
CA LEU A 69 17.04 -4.48 -8.17
C LEU A 69 17.93 -5.65 -8.61
N LYS A 70 17.35 -6.80 -8.97
CA LYS A 70 18.08 -7.98 -9.50
C LYS A 70 18.77 -7.67 -10.84
N ALA A 71 18.12 -6.89 -11.69
CA ALA A 71 18.68 -6.43 -12.97
C ALA A 71 19.76 -5.35 -12.79
N LYS A 72 20.01 -4.86 -11.56
CA LYS A 72 20.93 -3.76 -11.24
C LYS A 72 20.55 -2.41 -11.89
N ASP A 73 19.30 -2.24 -12.27
CA ASP A 73 18.74 -1.00 -12.78
C ASP A 73 18.57 0.05 -11.65
N ILE A 74 18.29 -0.42 -10.45
CA ILE A 74 18.25 0.40 -9.23
C ILE A 74 19.20 -0.16 -8.16
N LYS A 75 19.60 0.70 -7.23
CA LYS A 75 20.53 0.35 -6.15
C LYS A 75 19.81 -0.23 -4.93
N ALA A 76 18.66 0.35 -4.59
CA ALA A 76 17.84 -0.02 -3.44
C ALA A 76 16.44 0.57 -3.58
N TRP A 77 15.51 0.12 -2.76
CA TRP A 77 14.22 0.76 -2.57
C TRP A 77 13.71 0.60 -1.13
N GLU A 78 12.89 1.54 -0.71
CA GLU A 78 12.25 1.58 0.61
C GLU A 78 10.75 1.74 0.45
N ARG A 79 9.97 1.30 1.44
CA ARG A 79 8.51 1.43 1.41
C ARG A 79 8.01 2.17 2.64
N GLN A 80 6.84 2.84 2.49
CA GLN A 80 6.11 3.51 3.56
C GLN A 80 7.01 4.44 4.39
N VAL A 81 7.79 5.26 3.69
CA VAL A 81 8.72 6.20 4.33
C VAL A 81 7.97 7.43 4.80
N ARG A 82 8.12 7.76 6.08
CA ARG A 82 7.48 8.94 6.67
C ARG A 82 8.22 10.21 6.28
N LEU A 83 7.47 11.16 5.72
CA LEU A 83 7.89 12.52 5.44
C LEU A 83 7.16 13.47 6.40
N ASP A 84 7.90 14.38 7.03
CA ASP A 84 7.35 15.41 7.91
C ASP A 84 7.08 16.68 7.09
N LEU A 85 5.83 16.87 6.67
CA LEU A 85 5.44 18.03 5.87
C LEU A 85 5.41 19.27 6.76
N LYS A 86 6.24 20.26 6.43
CA LYS A 86 6.36 21.55 7.12
C LYS A 86 6.13 22.70 6.16
N VAL A 87 5.52 23.76 6.66
CA VAL A 87 5.40 25.02 5.94
C VAL A 87 5.90 26.14 6.88
N ASN A 88 6.85 26.93 6.44
CA ASN A 88 7.51 27.96 7.26
C ASN A 88 8.02 27.43 8.62
N GLY A 89 8.54 26.20 8.64
CA GLY A 89 9.02 25.54 9.86
C GLY A 89 7.95 24.89 10.75
N TYR A 90 6.67 25.14 10.48
CA TYR A 90 5.57 24.54 11.24
C TYR A 90 5.19 23.18 10.69
N HIS A 91 5.09 22.17 11.57
CA HIS A 91 4.57 20.84 11.21
C HIS A 91 3.11 20.93 10.79
N ILE A 92 2.80 20.45 9.61
CA ILE A 92 1.44 20.39 9.05
C ILE A 92 0.86 18.98 9.11
N ALA A 93 1.61 18.00 8.65
CA ALA A 93 1.17 16.61 8.62
C ALA A 93 2.32 15.63 8.42
N ASN A 94 2.14 14.39 8.91
CA ASN A 94 2.95 13.27 8.44
C ASN A 94 2.39 12.76 7.11
N TYR A 95 3.28 12.53 6.16
CA TYR A 95 2.97 11.87 4.89
C TYR A 95 3.80 10.59 4.78
N TYR A 96 3.17 9.50 4.38
CA TYR A 96 3.85 8.23 4.15
C TYR A 96 3.88 7.97 2.66
N ILE A 97 5.03 8.21 2.03
CA ILE A 97 5.23 7.91 0.61
C ILE A 97 5.32 6.39 0.44
N ASP A 98 4.68 5.85 -0.59
CA ASP A 98 4.60 4.40 -0.77
C ASP A 98 5.95 3.78 -1.02
N PHE A 99 6.78 4.39 -1.89
CA PHE A 99 8.12 3.90 -2.20
C PHE A 99 9.12 5.04 -2.40
N ILE A 100 10.37 4.79 -2.02
CA ILE A 100 11.54 5.59 -2.44
C ILE A 100 12.49 4.67 -3.17
N VAL A 101 12.78 4.98 -4.43
CA VAL A 101 13.71 4.22 -5.28
C VAL A 101 15.04 4.95 -5.34
N HIS A 102 16.13 4.24 -5.08
CA HIS A 102 17.50 4.77 -5.10
C HIS A 102 18.22 4.31 -6.37
N TYR A 103 18.72 5.24 -7.13
CA TYR A 103 19.50 4.99 -8.35
C TYR A 103 21.01 4.95 -8.10
N ALA A 104 21.76 4.43 -9.06
CA ALA A 104 23.21 4.29 -8.94
C ALA A 104 23.95 5.63 -8.90
N ASP A 105 23.41 6.67 -9.56
CA ASP A 105 23.92 8.05 -9.59
C ASP A 105 23.68 8.81 -8.27
N GLY A 106 22.97 8.21 -7.31
CA GLY A 106 22.61 8.82 -6.03
C GLY A 106 21.26 9.55 -6.04
N SER A 107 20.62 9.69 -7.18
CA SER A 107 19.27 10.27 -7.26
C SER A 107 18.21 9.33 -6.67
N ARG A 108 17.08 9.92 -6.27
CA ARG A 108 15.96 9.19 -5.69
C ARG A 108 14.65 9.55 -6.39
N GLU A 109 13.78 8.57 -6.49
CA GLU A 109 12.41 8.74 -6.94
C GLU A 109 11.45 8.43 -5.81
N PHE A 110 10.62 9.42 -5.44
CA PHE A 110 9.60 9.32 -4.42
C PHE A 110 8.29 8.97 -5.10
N THR A 111 7.86 7.72 -4.97
CA THR A 111 6.75 7.17 -5.74
C THR A 111 5.52 6.96 -4.87
N GLU A 112 4.41 7.51 -5.31
CA GLU A 112 3.07 7.28 -4.76
C GLU A 112 2.24 6.42 -5.71
N ILE A 113 1.63 5.35 -5.20
CA ILE A 113 0.75 4.46 -5.96
C ILE A 113 -0.70 4.85 -5.69
N LYS A 114 -1.45 5.26 -6.72
CA LYS A 114 -2.79 5.82 -6.52
C LYS A 114 -3.86 5.19 -7.39
N GLY A 115 -4.81 4.49 -6.73
CA GLY A 115 -6.06 4.06 -7.37
C GLY A 115 -7.14 5.14 -7.31
N MET A 116 -7.37 5.73 -6.12
CA MET A 116 -8.39 6.77 -5.90
C MET A 116 -7.76 8.01 -5.27
N GLU A 117 -8.05 9.18 -5.84
CA GLU A 117 -7.58 10.48 -5.36
C GLU A 117 -8.62 11.13 -4.46
N LEU A 118 -8.42 11.05 -3.14
CA LEU A 118 -9.23 11.76 -2.16
C LEU A 118 -8.73 13.20 -2.00
N ASP A 119 -9.61 14.14 -1.61
CA ASP A 119 -9.25 15.55 -1.48
C ASP A 119 -8.18 15.81 -0.43
N LEU A 120 -8.22 15.07 0.70
CA LEU A 120 -7.17 15.15 1.72
C LEU A 120 -5.81 14.68 1.18
N TRP A 121 -5.79 13.65 0.35
CA TRP A 121 -4.55 13.20 -0.30
C TRP A 121 -4.03 14.26 -1.28
N LYS A 122 -4.91 14.83 -2.12
CA LYS A 122 -4.54 15.89 -3.06
C LYS A 122 -3.94 17.10 -2.35
N LEU A 123 -4.51 17.49 -1.20
CA LEU A 123 -3.99 18.59 -0.40
C LEU A 123 -2.58 18.27 0.12
N LYS A 124 -2.39 17.10 0.74
CA LYS A 124 -1.08 16.68 1.24
C LYS A 124 -0.05 16.55 0.12
N TRP A 125 -0.45 16.03 -1.04
CA TRP A 125 0.43 15.91 -2.19
C TRP A 125 0.89 17.28 -2.70
N LYS A 126 -0.01 18.26 -2.81
CA LYS A 126 0.35 19.64 -3.17
C LYS A 126 1.30 20.29 -2.17
N ILE A 127 1.13 20.01 -0.88
CA ILE A 127 2.08 20.49 0.15
C ILE A 127 3.45 19.84 -0.08
N LEU A 128 3.49 18.52 -0.32
CA LEU A 128 4.73 17.81 -0.63
C LEU A 128 5.41 18.38 -1.87
N GLU A 129 4.67 18.60 -2.96
CA GLU A 129 5.21 19.22 -4.19
C GLU A 129 5.80 20.60 -3.92
N ALA A 130 5.09 21.45 -3.15
CA ALA A 130 5.53 22.80 -2.82
C ALA A 130 6.76 22.85 -1.90
N THR A 131 6.96 21.82 -1.07
CA THR A 131 8.06 21.75 -0.09
C THR A 131 9.07 20.65 -0.45
N PHE A 132 9.03 20.12 -1.65
CA PHE A 132 9.84 18.97 -2.03
C PHE A 132 11.34 19.24 -1.97
N ASP A 133 11.75 20.48 -2.19
CA ASP A 133 13.16 20.87 -2.11
C ASP A 133 13.76 20.65 -0.70
N ASP A 134 12.94 20.67 0.35
CA ASP A 134 13.38 20.36 1.71
C ASP A 134 13.76 18.87 1.90
N PHE A 135 13.27 17.99 1.02
CA PHE A 135 13.52 16.55 1.05
C PHE A 135 14.63 16.13 0.10
N LYS A 136 14.98 16.96 -0.88
CA LYS A 136 16.00 16.65 -1.87
C LYS A 136 17.38 16.53 -1.22
N LYS A 137 18.12 15.50 -1.63
CA LYS A 137 19.55 15.31 -1.34
C LYS A 137 20.39 15.28 -2.63
N HIS A 138 19.72 15.14 -3.78
CA HIS A 138 20.32 15.14 -5.10
C HIS A 138 19.48 16.05 -6.04
N PRO A 139 20.11 16.79 -6.98
CA PRO A 139 19.36 17.67 -7.89
C PRO A 139 18.31 16.93 -8.73
N ASP A 140 18.58 15.68 -9.08
CA ASP A 140 17.66 14.84 -9.88
C ASP A 140 16.64 14.04 -9.04
N ASP A 141 16.56 14.30 -7.72
CA ASP A 141 15.47 13.74 -6.90
C ASP A 141 14.12 14.23 -7.43
N ARG A 142 13.16 13.30 -7.58
CA ARG A 142 11.86 13.57 -8.21
C ARG A 142 10.70 12.89 -7.51
N LEU A 143 9.52 13.46 -7.73
CA LEU A 143 8.22 12.89 -7.34
C LEU A 143 7.60 12.15 -8.52
N LEU A 144 6.96 11.01 -8.27
CA LEU A 144 6.22 10.24 -9.25
C LEU A 144 4.89 9.77 -8.66
N VAL A 145 3.79 9.91 -9.41
CA VAL A 145 2.51 9.28 -9.10
C VAL A 145 2.21 8.22 -10.14
N VAL A 146 2.11 6.97 -9.71
CA VAL A 146 1.70 5.84 -10.54
C VAL A 146 0.20 5.62 -10.35
N LYS A 147 -0.56 5.75 -11.42
CA LYS A 147 -2.02 5.57 -11.42
C LYS A 147 -2.40 4.27 -12.09
N GLU A 148 -3.44 3.62 -11.57
CA GLU A 148 -4.06 2.50 -12.25
C GLU A 148 -4.66 2.98 -13.57
N VAL A 149 -4.22 2.40 -14.68
CA VAL A 149 -4.82 2.66 -16.00
C VAL A 149 -6.17 1.94 -16.01
N SER A 150 -7.26 2.69 -15.81
CA SER A 150 -8.61 2.15 -15.95
C SER A 150 -8.86 1.78 -17.41
N THR A 151 -8.64 0.51 -17.76
CA THR A 151 -9.14 -0.06 -19.00
C THR A 151 -10.65 -0.24 -18.86
N ARG A 152 -11.43 0.82 -19.09
CA ARG A 152 -12.87 0.67 -19.32
C ARG A 152 -13.03 -0.16 -20.59
N ARG A 153 -13.35 -1.44 -20.43
CA ARG A 153 -13.89 -2.22 -21.55
C ARG A 153 -15.21 -1.54 -21.94
N ARG A 154 -15.26 -0.98 -23.15
CA ARG A 154 -16.49 -0.57 -23.80
C ARG A 154 -17.31 -1.81 -24.18
#